data_cf262dab80b0fa436fa970d11e2ae43a
#
_entry.id   cf262dab80b0fa436fa970d11e2ae43a
#
_cell.length_a   1.000
_cell.length_b   1.000
_cell.length_c   1.000
_cell.angle_alpha   90.00
_cell.angle_beta   90.00
_cell.angle_gamma   90.00
#
_symmetry.space_group_name_H-M   'P 1'
#
loop_
_entity.id
_entity.type
_entity.pdbx_description
1 polymer ?
#
loop_
_entity_poly.entity_id
_entity_poly.type
_entity_poly.pdbx_seq_one_letter_code
_entity_poly.pdbx_strand_id
1 'polypeptide(L)'
;MNKIFSLVVLCLMTGTLMAQQPTANQAPHASVTPLTSKDLPDFPGKEVLMITVEYPPGSSDPIHRHNAHAFVYVLEGSIIMQVKGGTEVTLTPGQTFYEGPGDVHVVGRNASSTKPAKFVVFLLKDKGAPVVTPVPE
;
A
#
# COMPACT_ATOMS: atom_id res chain seq x y z
N MET A 1 -9.69 42.79 -70.27
CA MET A 1 -8.51 41.97 -69.83
C MET A 1 -8.39 42.07 -68.33
N ASN A 2 -9.03 41.14 -67.64
CA ASN A 2 -9.02 41.10 -66.14
C ASN A 2 -8.03 40.05 -65.67
N LYS A 3 -6.99 40.45 -64.98
CA LYS A 3 -6.02 39.56 -64.32
C LYS A 3 -6.53 39.28 -62.92
N ILE A 4 -6.91 38.03 -62.66
CA ILE A 4 -7.31 37.50 -61.34
C ILE A 4 -6.00 37.05 -60.64
N PHE A 5 -5.65 37.76 -59.57
CA PHE A 5 -4.58 37.37 -58.67
C PHE A 5 -5.11 36.33 -57.65
N SER A 6 -4.66 35.09 -57.79
CA SER A 6 -4.99 34.02 -56.84
C SER A 6 -4.05 34.13 -55.64
N LEU A 7 -4.57 34.48 -54.48
CA LEU A 7 -3.81 34.52 -53.22
C LEU A 7 -3.82 33.12 -52.59
N VAL A 8 -2.70 32.43 -52.64
CA VAL A 8 -2.50 31.14 -51.93
C VAL A 8 -2.15 31.46 -50.47
N VAL A 9 -3.10 31.20 -49.58
CA VAL A 9 -2.88 31.27 -48.10
C VAL A 9 -2.24 29.95 -47.67
N LEU A 10 -0.96 29.99 -47.36
CA LEU A 10 -0.21 28.86 -46.77
C LEU A 10 -0.47 28.81 -45.29
N CYS A 11 -1.36 27.91 -44.82
CA CYS A 11 -1.62 27.66 -43.45
C CYS A 11 -0.47 26.83 -42.82
N LEU A 12 0.43 27.50 -42.07
CA LEU A 12 1.46 26.83 -41.27
C LEU A 12 0.80 26.24 -40.03
N MET A 13 0.57 24.93 -40.05
CA MET A 13 0.19 24.15 -38.87
C MET A 13 1.42 23.98 -37.95
N THR A 14 1.54 24.80 -36.91
CA THR A 14 2.51 24.60 -35.84
C THR A 14 2.00 23.48 -34.93
N GLY A 15 2.45 22.25 -35.15
CA GLY A 15 2.21 21.13 -34.24
C GLY A 15 2.94 21.35 -32.93
N THR A 16 2.20 21.66 -31.87
CA THR A 16 2.72 21.69 -30.51
C THR A 16 3.06 20.26 -30.08
N LEU A 17 4.34 19.92 -30.00
CA LEU A 17 4.82 18.66 -29.45
C LEU A 17 4.57 18.72 -27.95
N MET A 18 3.51 18.06 -27.45
CA MET A 18 3.27 17.86 -26.03
C MET A 18 4.34 16.89 -25.51
N ALA A 19 5.33 17.43 -24.81
CA ALA A 19 6.27 16.62 -24.05
C ALA A 19 5.49 15.86 -22.96
N GLN A 20 5.38 14.52 -23.10
CA GLN A 20 4.89 13.66 -22.02
C GLN A 20 5.86 13.77 -20.84
N GLN A 21 5.39 14.35 -19.73
CA GLN A 21 6.13 14.31 -18.48
C GLN A 21 6.32 12.83 -18.07
N PRO A 22 7.52 12.43 -17.65
CA PRO A 22 7.71 11.10 -17.11
C PRO A 22 6.82 10.96 -15.88
N THR A 23 5.92 9.98 -15.90
CA THR A 23 5.15 9.57 -14.72
C THR A 23 6.14 9.23 -13.61
N ALA A 24 6.06 9.94 -12.48
CA ALA A 24 6.84 9.61 -11.32
C ALA A 24 6.66 8.12 -11.03
N ASN A 25 7.78 7.38 -10.97
CA ASN A 25 7.78 5.96 -10.69
C ASN A 25 7.30 5.78 -9.24
N GLN A 26 5.99 5.60 -9.05
CA GLN A 26 5.45 5.33 -7.73
C GLN A 26 6.06 4.04 -7.21
N ALA A 27 6.53 4.05 -5.96
CA ALA A 27 7.02 2.84 -5.31
C ALA A 27 5.93 1.77 -5.40
N PRO A 28 6.29 0.50 -5.64
CA PRO A 28 5.31 -0.57 -5.73
C PRO A 28 4.54 -0.69 -4.41
N HIS A 29 3.21 -0.83 -4.50
CA HIS A 29 2.33 -0.92 -3.35
C HIS A 29 2.17 -2.38 -2.90
N ALA A 30 1.88 -2.56 -1.62
CA ALA A 30 1.49 -3.85 -1.06
C ALA A 30 0.22 -4.39 -1.74
N SER A 31 0.17 -5.69 -1.93
CA SER A 31 -1.03 -6.42 -2.35
C SER A 31 -1.65 -7.13 -1.16
N VAL A 32 -2.94 -6.90 -0.90
CA VAL A 32 -3.67 -7.47 0.22
C VAL A 32 -4.75 -8.41 -0.28
N THR A 33 -4.72 -9.66 0.18
CA THR A 33 -5.70 -10.70 -0.18
C THR A 33 -6.44 -11.20 1.07
N PRO A 34 -7.75 -11.00 1.20
CA PRO A 34 -8.54 -11.62 2.26
C PRO A 34 -8.55 -13.14 2.16
N LEU A 35 -8.34 -13.82 3.28
CA LEU A 35 -8.37 -15.28 3.39
C LEU A 35 -9.68 -15.76 4.00
N THR A 36 -10.07 -15.19 5.11
CA THR A 36 -11.30 -15.54 5.84
C THR A 36 -11.70 -14.41 6.77
N SER A 37 -13.01 -14.28 6.99
CA SER A 37 -13.59 -13.44 8.04
C SER A 37 -14.57 -14.25 8.86
N LYS A 38 -14.61 -14.00 10.17
CA LYS A 38 -15.49 -14.72 11.09
C LYS A 38 -15.99 -13.78 12.19
N ASP A 39 -17.30 -13.68 12.31
CA ASP A 39 -17.94 -13.06 13.47
C ASP A 39 -17.62 -13.87 14.73
N LEU A 40 -17.45 -13.20 15.84
CA LEU A 40 -17.18 -13.84 17.14
C LEU A 40 -18.43 -13.73 18.03
N PRO A 41 -19.26 -14.79 18.15
CA PRO A 41 -20.50 -14.74 18.93
C PRO A 41 -20.29 -14.39 20.39
N ASP A 42 -19.17 -14.84 20.97
CA ASP A 42 -18.81 -14.60 22.38
C ASP A 42 -18.27 -13.19 22.62
N PHE A 43 -18.02 -12.44 21.56
CA PHE A 43 -17.56 -11.04 21.60
C PHE A 43 -18.45 -10.18 20.68
N PRO A 44 -19.66 -9.79 21.12
CA PRO A 44 -20.62 -9.06 20.29
C PRO A 44 -19.99 -7.83 19.62
N GLY A 45 -20.24 -7.66 18.32
CA GLY A 45 -19.69 -6.56 17.53
C GLY A 45 -18.24 -6.72 17.08
N LYS A 46 -17.60 -7.86 17.37
CA LYS A 46 -16.23 -8.17 16.93
C LYS A 46 -16.21 -9.23 15.84
N GLU A 47 -15.18 -9.12 15.01
CA GLU A 47 -14.85 -10.14 14.01
C GLU A 47 -13.33 -10.38 14.00
N VAL A 48 -12.97 -11.55 13.50
CA VAL A 48 -11.60 -11.86 13.08
C VAL A 48 -11.55 -11.80 11.57
N LEU A 49 -10.54 -11.13 11.05
CA LEU A 49 -10.18 -11.11 9.64
C LEU A 49 -8.75 -11.63 9.49
N MET A 50 -8.55 -12.62 8.62
CA MET A 50 -7.22 -13.04 8.18
C MET A 50 -6.97 -12.58 6.76
N ILE A 51 -5.80 -12.01 6.53
CA ILE A 51 -5.34 -11.56 5.22
C ILE A 51 -3.91 -12.05 4.98
N THR A 52 -3.54 -12.21 3.71
CA THR A 52 -2.13 -12.17 3.31
C THR A 52 -1.80 -10.81 2.74
N VAL A 53 -0.56 -10.39 3.00
CA VAL A 53 0.03 -9.19 2.42
C VAL A 53 1.29 -9.60 1.68
N GLU A 54 1.42 -9.13 0.44
CA GLU A 54 2.62 -9.32 -0.37
C GLU A 54 3.26 -7.94 -0.61
N TYR A 55 4.51 -7.84 -0.24
CA TYR A 55 5.35 -6.68 -0.50
C TYR A 55 6.23 -6.95 -1.72
N PRO A 56 5.97 -6.29 -2.85
CA PRO A 56 6.93 -6.28 -3.96
C PRO A 56 8.31 -5.77 -3.51
N PRO A 57 9.39 -6.06 -4.25
CA PRO A 57 10.71 -5.53 -3.96
C PRO A 57 10.68 -3.99 -3.79
N GLY A 58 11.26 -3.50 -2.69
CA GLY A 58 11.36 -2.07 -2.41
C GLY A 58 10.04 -1.35 -2.03
N SER A 59 8.94 -2.08 -1.85
CA SER A 59 7.67 -1.48 -1.44
C SER A 59 7.65 -1.04 0.02
N SER A 60 6.85 -0.03 0.31
CA SER A 60 6.58 0.46 1.67
C SER A 60 5.14 0.92 1.80
N ASP A 61 4.59 0.80 2.99
CA ASP A 61 3.26 1.31 3.33
C ASP A 61 3.33 2.76 3.80
N PRO A 62 2.28 3.55 3.55
CA PRO A 62 2.12 4.84 4.20
C PRO A 62 1.86 4.67 5.70
N ILE A 63 2.09 5.72 6.49
CA ILE A 63 1.79 5.72 7.93
C ILE A 63 0.29 5.50 8.15
N HIS A 64 -0.05 4.53 8.98
CA HIS A 64 -1.44 4.14 9.22
C HIS A 64 -1.64 3.51 10.61
N ARG A 65 -2.90 3.16 10.92
CA ARG A 65 -3.28 2.31 12.07
C ARG A 65 -4.36 1.32 11.64
N HIS A 66 -4.51 0.26 12.40
CA HIS A 66 -5.52 -0.76 12.12
C HIS A 66 -6.81 -0.60 12.94
N ASN A 67 -6.81 0.13 14.06
CA ASN A 67 -7.88 0.13 15.05
C ASN A 67 -8.31 -1.29 15.45
N ALA A 68 -7.35 -2.18 15.53
CA ALA A 68 -7.49 -3.62 15.73
C ALA A 68 -6.30 -4.16 16.53
N HIS A 69 -6.46 -5.36 17.07
CA HIS A 69 -5.30 -6.17 17.45
C HIS A 69 -4.82 -6.89 16.19
N ALA A 70 -3.66 -6.52 15.68
CA ALA A 70 -3.06 -7.11 14.49
C ALA A 70 -1.86 -7.99 14.87
N PHE A 71 -1.92 -9.25 14.46
CA PHE A 71 -0.86 -10.23 14.68
C PHE A 71 -0.28 -10.59 13.31
N VAL A 72 0.98 -10.25 13.09
CA VAL A 72 1.72 -10.52 11.86
C VAL A 72 2.52 -11.80 12.03
N TYR A 73 2.55 -12.64 10.97
CA TYR A 73 3.42 -13.80 10.88
C TYR A 73 4.06 -13.87 9.50
N VAL A 74 5.39 -13.81 9.43
CA VAL A 74 6.13 -13.80 8.17
C VAL A 74 6.19 -15.19 7.57
N LEU A 75 5.81 -15.31 6.28
CA LEU A 75 5.85 -16.55 5.50
C LEU A 75 7.10 -16.62 4.62
N GLU A 76 7.39 -15.53 3.91
CA GLU A 76 8.46 -15.50 2.90
C GLU A 76 9.14 -14.13 2.90
N GLY A 77 10.43 -14.11 2.54
CA GLY A 77 11.24 -12.89 2.46
C GLY A 77 11.51 -12.28 3.82
N SER A 78 11.70 -10.97 3.87
CA SER A 78 11.94 -10.22 5.12
C SER A 78 11.23 -8.89 5.08
N ILE A 79 10.63 -8.50 6.18
CA ILE A 79 9.93 -7.22 6.34
C ILE A 79 10.50 -6.42 7.49
N ILE A 80 10.37 -5.11 7.40
CA ILE A 80 10.78 -4.19 8.47
C ILE A 80 9.54 -3.49 8.99
N MET A 81 9.35 -3.55 10.31
CA MET A 81 8.17 -3.05 11.02
C MET A 81 8.56 -2.14 12.17
N GLN A 82 7.76 -1.09 12.40
CA GLN A 82 7.88 -0.24 13.56
C GLN A 82 6.54 0.43 13.90
N VAL A 83 6.15 0.39 15.15
CA VAL A 83 5.10 1.28 15.70
C VAL A 83 5.75 2.52 16.31
N LYS A 84 5.01 3.63 16.32
CA LYS A 84 5.48 4.92 16.86
C LYS A 84 5.93 4.76 18.32
N GLY A 85 7.15 5.17 18.60
CA GLY A 85 7.76 5.05 19.92
C GLY A 85 8.40 3.68 20.20
N GLY A 86 8.22 2.70 19.34
CA GLY A 86 8.88 1.39 19.41
C GLY A 86 10.19 1.34 18.62
N THR A 87 10.87 0.20 18.70
CA THR A 87 12.09 -0.07 17.94
C THR A 87 11.75 -0.62 16.55
N GLU A 88 12.48 -0.18 15.52
CA GLU A 88 12.42 -0.79 14.20
C GLU A 88 13.00 -2.21 14.27
N VAL A 89 12.26 -3.19 13.73
CA VAL A 89 12.67 -4.59 13.73
C VAL A 89 12.60 -5.18 12.32
N THR A 90 13.58 -6.00 11.99
CA THR A 90 13.57 -6.82 10.77
C THR A 90 13.09 -8.21 11.13
N LEU A 91 12.07 -8.68 10.43
CA LEU A 91 11.42 -9.97 10.63
C LEU A 91 11.65 -10.87 9.43
N THR A 92 11.96 -12.14 9.72
CA THR A 92 12.17 -13.21 8.74
C THR A 92 11.11 -14.31 8.91
N PRO A 93 11.01 -15.29 7.99
CA PRO A 93 10.01 -16.35 8.08
C PRO A 93 9.96 -17.03 9.46
N GLY A 94 8.75 -17.20 9.99
CA GLY A 94 8.51 -17.75 11.32
C GLY A 94 8.47 -16.72 12.45
N GLN A 95 8.86 -15.48 12.20
CA GLN A 95 8.80 -14.40 13.20
C GLN A 95 7.49 -13.65 13.17
N THR A 96 7.17 -13.03 14.29
CA THR A 96 5.89 -12.34 14.51
C THR A 96 6.09 -10.89 14.89
N PHE A 97 5.06 -10.07 14.62
CA PHE A 97 4.95 -8.71 15.10
C PHE A 97 3.52 -8.47 15.61
N TYR A 98 3.37 -7.56 16.54
CA TYR A 98 2.07 -7.18 17.08
C TYR A 98 1.88 -5.68 17.04
N GLU A 99 0.66 -5.28 16.67
CA GLU A 99 0.17 -3.90 16.71
C GLU A 99 -1.15 -3.87 17.46
N GLY A 100 -1.25 -3.00 18.46
CA GLY A 100 -2.48 -2.77 19.22
C GLY A 100 -3.40 -1.76 18.54
N PRO A 101 -4.66 -1.64 18.98
CA PRO A 101 -5.64 -0.75 18.36
C PRO A 101 -5.31 0.74 18.45
N GLY A 102 -4.44 1.13 19.37
CA GLY A 102 -3.95 2.51 19.51
C GLY A 102 -2.63 2.79 18.81
N ASP A 103 -1.96 1.76 18.31
CA ASP A 103 -0.63 1.89 17.72
C ASP A 103 -0.71 2.57 16.34
N VAL A 104 0.28 3.41 16.07
CA VAL A 104 0.51 3.98 14.76
C VAL A 104 1.68 3.25 14.11
N HIS A 105 1.41 2.55 13.02
CA HIS A 105 2.42 1.86 12.21
C HIS A 105 3.16 2.92 11.38
N VAL A 106 4.41 3.17 11.73
CA VAL A 106 5.23 4.23 11.11
C VAL A 106 6.22 3.68 10.10
N VAL A 107 6.60 2.40 10.20
CA VAL A 107 7.43 1.70 9.22
C VAL A 107 6.83 0.33 8.93
N GLY A 108 6.41 0.13 7.70
CA GLY A 108 6.03 -1.14 7.10
C GLY A 108 6.65 -1.21 5.71
N ARG A 109 7.65 -2.06 5.50
CA ARG A 109 8.33 -2.14 4.21
C ARG A 109 8.98 -3.49 3.96
N ASN A 110 9.18 -3.80 2.68
CA ASN A 110 10.04 -4.91 2.30
C ASN A 110 11.50 -4.58 2.67
N ALA A 111 12.19 -5.51 3.32
CA ALA A 111 13.60 -5.36 3.63
C ALA A 111 14.51 -5.50 2.39
N SER A 112 13.98 -6.05 1.29
CA SER A 112 14.71 -6.31 0.06
C SER A 112 14.23 -5.41 -1.09
N SER A 113 15.18 -4.88 -1.86
CA SER A 113 14.90 -4.17 -3.12
C SER A 113 14.82 -5.10 -4.35
N THR A 114 15.06 -6.41 -4.18
CA THR A 114 15.16 -7.36 -5.30
C THR A 114 14.29 -8.60 -5.14
N LYS A 115 13.82 -8.91 -3.93
CA LYS A 115 12.98 -10.09 -3.62
C LYS A 115 11.68 -9.66 -2.98
N PRO A 116 10.54 -10.33 -3.29
CA PRO A 116 9.29 -10.08 -2.61
C PRO A 116 9.31 -10.61 -1.18
N ALA A 117 8.38 -10.14 -0.37
CA ALA A 117 8.09 -10.69 0.96
C ALA A 117 6.59 -10.94 1.09
N LYS A 118 6.21 -11.94 1.90
CA LYS A 118 4.83 -12.33 2.15
C LYS A 118 4.62 -12.64 3.62
N PHE A 119 3.51 -12.17 4.17
CA PHE A 119 3.13 -12.41 5.55
C PHE A 119 1.61 -12.53 5.70
N VAL A 120 1.19 -13.17 6.77
CA VAL A 120 -0.21 -13.23 7.20
C VAL A 120 -0.43 -12.19 8.27
N VAL A 121 -1.60 -11.55 8.26
CA VAL A 121 -2.08 -10.73 9.36
C VAL A 121 -3.42 -11.28 9.85
N PHE A 122 -3.49 -11.53 11.14
CA PHE A 122 -4.71 -11.86 11.85
C PHE A 122 -5.17 -10.61 12.61
N LEU A 123 -6.38 -10.14 12.29
CA LEU A 123 -6.94 -8.90 12.84
C LEU A 123 -8.17 -9.24 13.70
N LEU A 124 -8.12 -8.90 14.98
CA LEU A 124 -9.30 -8.84 15.85
C LEU A 124 -9.77 -7.40 15.91
N LYS A 125 -10.94 -7.10 15.34
CA LYS A 125 -11.43 -5.74 15.14
C LYS A 125 -12.94 -5.62 15.28
N ASP A 126 -13.44 -4.41 15.27
CA ASP A 126 -14.87 -4.16 15.16
C ASP A 126 -15.41 -4.64 13.82
N LYS A 127 -16.57 -5.28 13.83
CA LYS A 127 -17.22 -5.79 12.64
C LYS A 127 -17.44 -4.67 11.61
N GLY A 128 -16.99 -4.92 10.38
CA GLY A 128 -17.11 -3.97 9.29
C GLY A 128 -16.14 -2.77 9.37
N ALA A 129 -15.30 -2.65 10.40
CA ALA A 129 -14.30 -1.59 10.45
C ALA A 129 -13.25 -1.75 9.34
N PRO A 130 -12.68 -0.65 8.80
CA PRO A 130 -11.64 -0.74 7.77
C PRO A 130 -10.38 -1.42 8.31
N VAL A 131 -9.65 -2.11 7.40
CA VAL A 131 -8.39 -2.78 7.75
C VAL A 131 -7.31 -1.76 8.13
N VAL A 132 -7.23 -0.67 7.40
CA VAL A 132 -6.30 0.43 7.65
C VAL A 132 -7.03 1.76 7.74
N THR A 133 -6.55 2.62 8.62
CA THR A 133 -6.98 4.02 8.73
C THR A 133 -5.75 4.91 8.56
N PRO A 134 -5.73 5.78 7.55
CA PRO A 134 -4.62 6.72 7.37
C PRO A 134 -4.45 7.61 8.62
N VAL A 135 -3.21 7.92 8.92
CA VAL A 135 -2.86 8.89 9.97
C VAL A 135 -2.23 10.09 9.28
N PRO A 136 -2.79 11.31 9.46
CA PRO A 136 -2.16 12.52 8.93
C PRO A 136 -0.75 12.70 9.52
N GLU A 137 0.17 13.20 8.67
CA GLU A 137 1.51 13.61 9.07
C GLU A 137 1.48 14.80 10.02
#